data_04094e4b5b7cc35e397f2521a9294d14
#
_entry.id   04094e4b5b7cc35e397f2521a9294d14
#
_cell.length_a   1.000
_cell.length_b   1.000
_cell.length_c   1.000
_cell.angle_alpha   90.00
_cell.angle_beta   90.00
_cell.angle_gamma   90.00
#
_symmetry.space_group_name_H-M   'P 1'
#
loop_
_entity.id
_entity.type
_entity.pdbx_description
1 polymer ?
#
loop_
_entity_poly.entity_id
_entity_poly.type
_entity_poly.pdbx_seq_one_letter_code
_entity_poly.pdbx_strand_id
1 'polypeptide(L)'
;MKKITQIISLVFASLLLLTACSENPEPQLNTHYSQLPNDISDLVQQPVVEVFSLTCGHCLQMEKFIPEIEEGIGQSVGKVHVTFNESAQAAAMFYYAAAMQSETGKPDEGMMTALFNAYHANAELPAEERTQLLINAYTERGLVSPYDLDKGQKQQLLEEVTKAVDITGKGLINSVPTFVVNGKYMVITSAHNDLPSIVNTIKYLIAKG
;
A
#
# COMPACT_ATOMS: atom_id res chain seq x y z
N MET A 1 -31.12 55.21 16.92
CA MET A 1 -30.93 54.53 15.62
C MET A 1 -29.46 54.36 15.26
N LYS A 2 -28.56 55.34 15.37
CA LYS A 2 -27.11 55.20 15.05
C LYS A 2 -26.36 54.10 15.79
N LYS A 3 -26.68 53.82 17.05
CA LYS A 3 -25.98 52.77 17.87
C LYS A 3 -26.38 51.34 17.47
N ILE A 4 -27.59 51.11 17.02
CA ILE A 4 -28.08 49.80 16.58
C ILE A 4 -27.44 49.41 15.24
N THR A 5 -27.28 50.38 14.34
CA THR A 5 -26.65 50.19 13.05
C THR A 5 -25.16 49.83 13.17
N GLN A 6 -24.45 50.38 14.16
CA GLN A 6 -23.03 50.05 14.42
C GLN A 6 -22.86 48.65 14.99
N ILE A 7 -23.78 48.16 15.85
CA ILE A 7 -23.71 46.82 16.43
C ILE A 7 -23.99 45.76 15.34
N ILE A 8 -24.95 46.00 14.46
CA ILE A 8 -25.25 45.08 13.32
C ILE A 8 -24.09 45.02 12.35
N SER A 9 -23.36 46.11 12.09
CA SER A 9 -22.18 46.13 11.22
C SER A 9 -21.00 45.37 11.80
N LEU A 10 -20.80 45.35 13.11
CA LEU A 10 -19.74 44.59 13.78
C LEU A 10 -20.03 43.09 13.81
N VAL A 11 -21.29 42.68 13.97
CA VAL A 11 -21.67 41.24 13.95
C VAL A 11 -21.54 40.65 12.55
N PHE A 12 -21.81 41.42 11.50
CA PHE A 12 -21.67 40.95 10.12
C PHE A 12 -20.19 40.83 9.70
N ALA A 13 -19.29 41.67 10.23
CA ALA A 13 -17.85 41.61 9.96
C ALA A 13 -17.16 40.42 10.64
N SER A 14 -17.71 39.91 11.75
CA SER A 14 -17.14 38.76 12.47
C SER A 14 -17.55 37.40 11.91
N LEU A 15 -18.55 37.31 11.02
CA LEU A 15 -18.99 36.07 10.38
C LEU A 15 -18.16 35.70 9.13
N LEU A 16 -17.33 36.62 8.62
CA LEU A 16 -16.52 36.39 7.40
C LEU A 16 -15.12 35.83 7.68
N LEU A 17 -14.76 35.58 8.94
CA LEU A 17 -13.43 35.08 9.30
C LEU A 17 -13.38 33.55 9.57
N LEU A 18 -14.45 32.81 9.30
CA LEU A 18 -14.51 31.35 9.51
C LEU A 18 -14.32 30.52 8.24
N THR A 19 -13.81 31.10 7.16
CA THR A 19 -13.21 30.29 6.10
C THR A 19 -11.83 29.85 6.62
N ALA A 20 -11.83 28.85 7.50
CA ALA A 20 -10.62 28.10 7.80
C ALA A 20 -10.11 27.54 6.46
N CYS A 21 -9.00 28.05 5.99
CA CYS A 21 -8.25 27.46 4.93
C CYS A 21 -8.01 26.01 5.35
N SER A 22 -8.55 25.06 4.63
CA SER A 22 -8.08 23.68 4.69
C SER A 22 -6.58 23.72 4.36
N GLU A 23 -5.72 23.42 5.33
CA GLU A 23 -4.26 23.50 5.16
C GLU A 23 -3.75 22.52 4.09
N ASN A 24 -4.61 21.57 3.66
CA ASN A 24 -4.31 20.63 2.58
C ASN A 24 -5.18 20.92 1.36
N PRO A 25 -4.58 21.30 0.23
CA PRO A 25 -5.31 21.46 -1.02
C PRO A 25 -5.93 20.13 -1.44
N GLU A 26 -7.11 20.21 -2.07
CA GLU A 26 -7.82 19.03 -2.59
C GLU A 26 -6.94 18.30 -3.61
N PRO A 27 -6.77 16.96 -3.50
CA PRO A 27 -6.00 16.19 -4.46
C PRO A 27 -6.56 16.29 -5.88
N GLN A 28 -5.67 16.44 -6.86
CA GLN A 28 -6.02 16.67 -8.25
C GLN A 28 -5.80 15.41 -9.10
N LEU A 29 -6.78 15.10 -9.95
CA LEU A 29 -6.69 14.01 -10.94
C LEU A 29 -5.53 14.29 -11.91
N ASN A 30 -4.78 13.24 -12.25
CA ASN A 30 -3.59 13.25 -13.11
C ASN A 30 -2.38 14.05 -12.54
N THR A 31 -2.51 14.56 -11.32
CA THR A 31 -1.40 15.18 -10.58
C THR A 31 -1.07 14.33 -9.36
N HIS A 32 -2.00 14.19 -8.41
CA HIS A 32 -1.80 13.47 -7.16
C HIS A 32 -2.30 12.03 -7.22
N TYR A 33 -3.24 11.76 -8.10
CA TYR A 33 -3.78 10.42 -8.36
C TYR A 33 -4.24 10.30 -9.82
N SER A 34 -4.37 9.07 -10.29
CA SER A 34 -4.99 8.73 -11.57
C SER A 34 -6.17 7.79 -11.37
N GLN A 35 -7.09 7.78 -12.32
CA GLN A 35 -8.09 6.74 -12.41
C GLN A 35 -7.47 5.51 -13.10
N LEU A 36 -7.73 4.31 -12.57
CA LEU A 36 -7.35 3.08 -13.25
C LEU A 36 -8.15 2.93 -14.56
N PRO A 37 -7.56 2.37 -15.61
CA PRO A 37 -8.24 2.17 -16.88
C PRO A 37 -9.40 1.18 -16.80
N ASN A 38 -9.32 0.25 -15.84
CA ASN A 38 -10.38 -0.71 -15.53
C ASN A 38 -10.68 -0.69 -14.03
N ASP A 39 -11.94 -0.89 -13.68
CA ASP A 39 -12.37 -1.11 -12.31
C ASP A 39 -11.92 -2.54 -11.89
N ILE A 40 -11.16 -2.62 -10.82
CA ILE A 40 -10.67 -3.87 -10.23
C ILE A 40 -11.16 -4.07 -8.80
N SER A 41 -12.24 -3.39 -8.41
CA SER A 41 -12.81 -3.46 -7.05
C SER A 41 -13.25 -4.86 -6.65
N ASP A 42 -13.60 -5.70 -7.62
CA ASP A 42 -13.93 -7.12 -7.42
C ASP A 42 -12.70 -8.01 -7.12
N LEU A 43 -11.51 -7.54 -7.42
CA LEU A 43 -10.26 -8.28 -7.20
C LEU A 43 -9.56 -7.90 -5.90
N VAL A 44 -9.78 -6.68 -5.39
CA VAL A 44 -9.15 -6.21 -4.16
C VAL A 44 -10.09 -6.44 -2.97
N GLN A 45 -9.55 -7.00 -1.88
CA GLN A 45 -10.37 -7.33 -0.69
C GLN A 45 -10.52 -6.15 0.27
N GLN A 46 -9.65 -5.16 0.19
CA GLN A 46 -9.62 -4.00 1.07
C GLN A 46 -9.76 -2.71 0.27
N PRO A 47 -10.41 -1.68 0.82
CA PRO A 47 -10.59 -0.40 0.13
C PRO A 47 -9.28 0.27 -0.26
N VAL A 48 -8.20 0.02 0.50
CA VAL A 48 -6.86 0.53 0.22
C VAL A 48 -5.89 -0.63 0.18
N VAL A 49 -5.16 -0.77 -0.92
CA VAL A 49 -4.08 -1.75 -1.05
C VAL A 49 -2.80 -1.06 -1.52
N GLU A 50 -1.69 -1.38 -0.89
CA GLU A 50 -0.37 -1.04 -1.42
C GLU A 50 0.06 -2.09 -2.44
N VAL A 51 0.41 -1.64 -3.62
CA VAL A 51 1.06 -2.45 -4.64
C VAL A 51 2.56 -2.24 -4.51
N PHE A 52 3.31 -3.32 -4.27
CA PHE A 52 4.71 -3.25 -3.87
C PHE A 52 5.54 -4.43 -4.39
N SER A 53 6.85 -4.39 -4.17
CA SER A 53 7.77 -5.51 -4.37
C SER A 53 8.81 -5.55 -3.27
N LEU A 54 9.12 -6.75 -2.77
CA LEU A 54 10.24 -6.98 -1.85
C LEU A 54 11.59 -6.61 -2.48
N THR A 55 11.71 -6.61 -3.80
CA THR A 55 12.94 -6.24 -4.53
C THR A 55 13.07 -4.73 -4.77
N CYS A 56 12.08 -3.93 -4.36
CA CYS A 56 12.02 -2.49 -4.57
C CYS A 56 12.52 -1.71 -3.34
N GLY A 57 13.60 -0.94 -3.47
CA GLY A 57 14.16 -0.15 -2.38
C GLY A 57 13.23 0.95 -1.87
N HIS A 58 12.41 1.58 -2.74
CA HIS A 58 11.41 2.55 -2.31
C HIS A 58 10.26 1.89 -1.56
N CYS A 59 9.90 0.63 -1.88
CA CYS A 59 8.91 -0.13 -1.12
C CYS A 59 9.42 -0.46 0.29
N LEU A 60 10.71 -0.81 0.45
CA LEU A 60 11.34 -0.96 1.76
C LEU A 60 11.23 0.32 2.61
N GLN A 61 11.37 1.51 1.99
CA GLN A 61 11.20 2.77 2.71
C GLN A 61 9.72 3.02 3.05
N MET A 62 8.80 2.75 2.11
CA MET A 62 7.36 2.92 2.30
C MET A 62 6.83 2.01 3.43
N GLU A 63 7.37 0.80 3.56
CA GLU A 63 6.98 -0.16 4.62
C GLU A 63 7.03 0.45 6.02
N LYS A 64 8.00 1.32 6.29
CA LYS A 64 8.16 2.00 7.58
C LYS A 64 7.03 2.98 7.89
N PHE A 65 6.34 3.46 6.86
CA PHE A 65 5.27 4.44 6.97
C PHE A 65 3.87 3.82 6.94
N ILE A 66 3.77 2.52 6.64
CA ILE A 66 2.46 1.83 6.57
C ILE A 66 1.67 1.97 7.88
N PRO A 67 2.25 1.79 9.09
CA PRO A 67 1.50 1.98 10.33
C PRO A 67 0.94 3.40 10.50
N GLU A 68 1.71 4.42 10.13
CA GLU A 68 1.27 5.82 10.20
C GLU A 68 0.19 6.12 9.15
N ILE A 69 0.28 5.51 7.94
CA ILE A 69 -0.77 5.61 6.92
C ILE A 69 -2.06 4.96 7.44
N GLU A 70 -1.98 3.73 7.98
CA GLU A 70 -3.13 3.01 8.54
C GLU A 70 -3.82 3.81 9.66
N GLU A 71 -3.04 4.38 10.59
CA GLU A 71 -3.54 5.29 11.62
C GLU A 71 -4.22 6.52 10.99
N GLY A 72 -3.54 7.15 10.04
CA GLY A 72 -4.03 8.35 9.37
C GLY A 72 -5.34 8.13 8.63
N ILE A 73 -5.53 7.00 7.94
CA ILE A 73 -6.77 6.69 7.21
C ILE A 73 -7.82 5.95 8.05
N GLY A 74 -7.47 5.50 9.26
CA GLY A 74 -8.36 4.82 10.19
C GLY A 74 -8.75 3.39 9.78
N GLN A 75 -7.96 2.73 8.94
CA GLN A 75 -8.17 1.34 8.52
C GLN A 75 -6.87 0.69 8.04
N SER A 76 -6.86 -0.66 7.96
CA SER A 76 -5.70 -1.39 7.48
C SER A 76 -5.50 -1.23 5.97
N VAL A 77 -4.23 -1.28 5.55
CA VAL A 77 -3.80 -1.30 4.15
C VAL A 77 -3.54 -2.75 3.75
N GLY A 78 -4.21 -3.21 2.70
CA GLY A 78 -3.92 -4.48 2.06
C GLY A 78 -2.60 -4.44 1.30
N LYS A 79 -2.09 -5.60 0.91
CA LYS A 79 -0.82 -5.72 0.21
C LYS A 79 -0.97 -6.55 -1.07
N VAL A 80 -0.44 -6.05 -2.18
CA VAL A 80 -0.34 -6.77 -3.44
C VAL A 80 1.11 -6.75 -3.92
N HIS A 81 1.76 -7.91 -3.90
CA HIS A 81 3.13 -8.03 -4.40
C HIS A 81 3.12 -8.23 -5.93
N VAL A 82 3.90 -7.44 -6.66
CA VAL A 82 3.98 -7.52 -8.12
C VAL A 82 4.86 -8.66 -8.60
N THR A 83 4.67 -9.03 -9.88
CA THR A 83 5.38 -10.13 -10.56
C THR A 83 6.00 -9.67 -11.89
N PHE A 84 6.48 -8.43 -11.97
CA PHE A 84 6.90 -7.76 -13.20
C PHE A 84 8.09 -8.42 -13.92
N ASN A 85 8.93 -9.14 -13.19
CA ASN A 85 10.10 -9.85 -13.70
C ASN A 85 10.38 -11.10 -12.84
N GLU A 86 11.33 -11.93 -13.26
CA GLU A 86 11.67 -13.19 -12.59
C GLU A 86 12.05 -13.00 -11.10
N SER A 87 12.81 -11.94 -10.78
CA SER A 87 13.19 -11.64 -9.40
C SER A 87 11.98 -11.26 -8.55
N ALA A 88 11.07 -10.44 -9.08
CA ALA A 88 9.83 -10.09 -8.41
C ALA A 88 8.89 -11.29 -8.27
N GLN A 89 8.84 -12.20 -9.27
CA GLN A 89 8.07 -13.44 -9.18
C GLN A 89 8.59 -14.35 -8.07
N ALA A 90 9.91 -14.56 -8.00
CA ALA A 90 10.51 -15.33 -6.92
C ALA A 90 10.22 -14.71 -5.54
N ALA A 91 10.32 -13.39 -5.42
CA ALA A 91 10.01 -12.67 -4.19
C ALA A 91 8.52 -12.77 -3.80
N ALA A 92 7.60 -12.71 -4.79
CA ALA A 92 6.17 -12.89 -4.58
C ALA A 92 5.83 -14.26 -3.99
N MET A 93 6.52 -15.33 -4.40
CA MET A 93 6.33 -16.66 -3.83
C MET A 93 6.60 -16.68 -2.33
N PHE A 94 7.70 -16.03 -1.88
CA PHE A 94 7.99 -15.91 -0.45
C PHE A 94 6.98 -15.03 0.25
N TYR A 95 6.60 -13.88 -0.32
CA TYR A 95 5.60 -13.02 0.29
C TYR A 95 4.26 -13.74 0.50
N TYR A 96 3.70 -14.33 -0.57
CA TYR A 96 2.38 -14.96 -0.49
C TYR A 96 2.38 -16.25 0.34
N ALA A 97 3.47 -17.02 0.35
CA ALA A 97 3.58 -18.18 1.22
C ALA A 97 3.56 -17.78 2.71
N ALA A 98 4.11 -16.62 3.09
CA ALA A 98 3.99 -16.10 4.45
C ALA A 98 2.60 -15.52 4.72
N ALA A 99 2.05 -14.76 3.78
CA ALA A 99 0.74 -14.13 3.91
C ALA A 99 -0.40 -15.14 4.12
N MET A 100 -0.41 -16.24 3.36
CA MET A 100 -1.44 -17.30 3.48
C MET A 100 -1.37 -18.09 4.80
N GLN A 101 -0.26 -18.01 5.53
CA GLN A 101 -0.08 -18.62 6.86
C GLN A 101 -0.34 -17.64 8.00
N SER A 102 -0.70 -16.40 7.70
CA SER A 102 -1.05 -15.35 8.66
C SER A 102 -2.57 -15.24 8.82
N GLU A 103 -3.04 -14.98 10.04
CA GLU A 103 -4.45 -14.74 10.33
C GLU A 103 -5.00 -13.48 9.65
N THR A 104 -4.13 -12.51 9.36
CA THR A 104 -4.50 -11.21 8.75
C THR A 104 -4.41 -11.19 7.23
N GLY A 105 -3.90 -12.28 6.61
CA GLY A 105 -3.60 -12.31 5.18
C GLY A 105 -2.39 -11.43 4.76
N LYS A 106 -1.62 -10.94 5.73
CA LYS A 106 -0.33 -10.25 5.54
C LYS A 106 0.71 -10.86 6.48
N PRO A 107 1.98 -10.98 6.09
CA PRO A 107 3.05 -11.33 7.02
C PRO A 107 3.11 -10.30 8.15
N ASP A 108 3.48 -10.72 9.35
CA ASP A 108 3.75 -9.79 10.45
C ASP A 108 4.97 -8.90 10.17
N GLU A 109 5.14 -7.83 10.97
CA GLU A 109 6.24 -6.87 10.83
C GLU A 109 7.61 -7.53 10.85
N GLY A 110 7.81 -8.52 11.74
CA GLY A 110 9.07 -9.24 11.84
C GLY A 110 9.37 -10.07 10.60
N MET A 111 8.34 -10.71 10.02
CA MET A 111 8.47 -11.46 8.77
C MET A 111 8.69 -10.52 7.58
N MET A 112 7.94 -9.41 7.48
CA MET A 112 8.17 -8.39 6.45
C MET A 112 9.59 -7.85 6.49
N THR A 113 10.09 -7.53 7.68
CA THR A 113 11.48 -7.06 7.87
C THR A 113 12.49 -8.11 7.39
N ALA A 114 12.30 -9.38 7.73
CA ALA A 114 13.20 -10.46 7.31
C ALA A 114 13.18 -10.64 5.78
N LEU A 115 11.99 -10.60 5.17
CA LEU A 115 11.84 -10.69 3.71
C LEU A 115 12.55 -9.53 2.99
N PHE A 116 12.32 -8.29 3.39
CA PHE A 116 12.99 -7.13 2.80
C PHE A 116 14.51 -7.17 3.00
N ASN A 117 14.99 -7.56 4.19
CA ASN A 117 16.41 -7.64 4.48
C ASN A 117 17.14 -8.66 3.61
N ALA A 118 16.50 -9.79 3.25
CA ALA A 118 17.10 -10.75 2.35
C ALA A 118 17.41 -10.16 0.96
N TYR A 119 16.61 -9.19 0.50
CA TYR A 119 16.79 -8.55 -0.81
C TYR A 119 17.65 -7.29 -0.77
N HIS A 120 17.70 -6.56 0.35
CA HIS A 120 18.35 -5.25 0.42
C HIS A 120 19.59 -5.24 1.32
N ALA A 121 19.49 -5.69 2.57
CA ALA A 121 20.65 -5.72 3.48
C ALA A 121 21.66 -6.82 3.09
N ASN A 122 21.20 -7.85 2.39
CA ASN A 122 22.02 -8.99 1.97
C ASN A 122 22.14 -9.10 0.43
N ALA A 123 21.98 -7.99 -0.28
CA ALA A 123 22.01 -7.94 -1.75
C ALA A 123 23.31 -8.46 -2.36
N GLU A 124 24.43 -8.27 -1.66
CA GLU A 124 25.78 -8.70 -2.08
C GLU A 124 26.02 -10.21 -1.93
N LEU A 125 25.17 -10.92 -1.16
CA LEU A 125 25.30 -12.36 -1.01
C LEU A 125 24.89 -13.10 -2.27
N PRO A 126 25.48 -14.28 -2.54
CA PRO A 126 25.01 -15.18 -3.59
C PRO A 126 23.51 -15.49 -3.46
N ALA A 127 22.83 -15.72 -4.59
CA ALA A 127 21.39 -15.97 -4.61
C ALA A 127 20.98 -17.16 -3.72
N GLU A 128 21.82 -18.21 -3.68
CA GLU A 128 21.60 -19.39 -2.84
C GLU A 128 21.62 -19.06 -1.35
N GLU A 129 22.59 -18.25 -0.90
CA GLU A 129 22.68 -17.81 0.49
C GLU A 129 21.50 -16.93 0.89
N ARG A 130 21.07 -16.01 0.01
CA ARG A 130 19.85 -15.20 0.23
C ARG A 130 18.61 -16.07 0.35
N THR A 131 18.48 -17.08 -0.52
CA THR A 131 17.39 -18.05 -0.44
C THR A 131 17.38 -18.79 0.88
N GLN A 132 18.58 -19.18 1.39
CA GLN A 132 18.68 -19.83 2.69
C GLN A 132 18.27 -18.89 3.84
N LEU A 133 18.62 -17.61 3.79
CA LEU A 133 18.14 -16.61 4.76
C LEU A 133 16.60 -16.50 4.76
N LEU A 134 15.98 -16.51 3.58
CA LEU A 134 14.52 -16.53 3.46
C LEU A 134 13.92 -17.78 4.09
N ILE A 135 14.44 -18.98 3.80
CA ILE A 135 13.98 -20.24 4.38
C ILE A 135 14.13 -20.22 5.90
N ASN A 136 15.25 -19.74 6.42
CA ASN A 136 15.51 -19.63 7.86
C ASN A 136 14.48 -18.70 8.52
N ALA A 137 14.12 -17.58 7.88
CA ALA A 137 13.11 -16.66 8.40
C ALA A 137 11.73 -17.33 8.61
N TYR A 138 11.36 -18.28 7.74
CA TYR A 138 10.16 -19.10 7.91
C TYR A 138 10.31 -20.07 9.08
N THR A 139 11.40 -20.83 9.10
CA THR A 139 11.66 -21.84 10.14
C THR A 139 11.67 -21.24 11.54
N GLU A 140 12.32 -20.10 11.72
CA GLU A 140 12.39 -19.38 13.00
C GLU A 140 11.03 -18.92 13.52
N ARG A 141 10.04 -18.78 12.64
CA ARG A 141 8.65 -18.39 12.95
C ARG A 141 7.67 -19.54 12.94
N GLY A 142 8.16 -20.77 12.75
CA GLY A 142 7.31 -21.97 12.67
C GLY A 142 6.43 -21.98 11.41
N LEU A 143 6.79 -21.23 10.38
CA LEU A 143 6.12 -21.22 9.09
C LEU A 143 6.74 -22.22 8.13
N VAL A 144 5.95 -22.67 7.15
CA VAL A 144 6.39 -23.55 6.07
C VAL A 144 6.89 -22.72 4.91
N SER A 145 8.12 -22.94 4.45
CA SER A 145 8.70 -22.22 3.32
C SER A 145 7.97 -22.56 2.01
N PRO A 146 8.04 -21.69 0.96
CA PRO A 146 7.41 -21.99 -0.34
C PRO A 146 7.85 -23.33 -0.95
N TYR A 147 9.05 -23.80 -0.62
CA TYR A 147 9.59 -25.07 -1.15
C TYR A 147 8.98 -26.30 -0.49
N ASP A 148 8.60 -26.18 0.80
CA ASP A 148 8.15 -27.29 1.64
C ASP A 148 6.62 -27.38 1.77
N LEU A 149 5.89 -26.48 1.09
CA LEU A 149 4.43 -26.48 1.05
C LEU A 149 3.89 -27.81 0.50
N ASP A 150 2.81 -28.29 1.09
CA ASP A 150 2.09 -29.45 0.53
C ASP A 150 1.35 -29.09 -0.78
N LYS A 151 0.71 -30.08 -1.39
CA LYS A 151 0.02 -29.89 -2.68
C LYS A 151 -1.12 -28.87 -2.60
N GLY A 152 -1.89 -28.87 -1.51
CA GLY A 152 -3.00 -27.94 -1.32
C GLY A 152 -2.50 -26.51 -1.12
N GLN A 153 -1.49 -26.37 -0.28
CA GLN A 153 -0.83 -25.09 -0.02
C GLN A 153 -0.15 -24.51 -1.28
N LYS A 154 0.49 -25.35 -2.11
CA LYS A 154 1.05 -24.92 -3.41
C LYS A 154 -0.02 -24.43 -4.37
N GLN A 155 -1.19 -25.08 -4.38
CA GLN A 155 -2.31 -24.63 -5.19
C GLN A 155 -2.83 -23.27 -4.71
N GLN A 156 -3.00 -23.08 -3.40
CA GLN A 156 -3.40 -21.80 -2.81
C GLN A 156 -2.38 -20.69 -3.10
N LEU A 157 -1.09 -20.97 -2.97
CA LEU A 157 -0.03 -20.02 -3.31
C LEU A 157 -0.12 -19.57 -4.77
N LEU A 158 -0.36 -20.50 -5.71
CA LEU A 158 -0.52 -20.19 -7.12
C LEU A 158 -1.75 -19.29 -7.36
N GLU A 159 -2.85 -19.53 -6.65
CA GLU A 159 -4.06 -18.71 -6.74
C GLU A 159 -3.80 -17.27 -6.27
N GLU A 160 -3.08 -17.06 -5.16
CA GLU A 160 -2.72 -15.73 -4.66
C GLU A 160 -1.79 -14.99 -5.63
N VAL A 161 -0.78 -15.67 -6.18
CA VAL A 161 0.11 -15.08 -7.20
C VAL A 161 -0.67 -14.73 -8.48
N THR A 162 -1.57 -15.61 -8.93
CA THR A 162 -2.40 -15.37 -10.11
C THR A 162 -3.32 -14.16 -9.89
N LYS A 163 -3.92 -14.04 -8.72
CA LYS A 163 -4.73 -12.87 -8.35
C LYS A 163 -3.93 -11.57 -8.40
N ALA A 164 -2.69 -11.58 -7.93
CA ALA A 164 -1.81 -10.42 -8.03
C ALA A 164 -1.46 -10.04 -9.48
N VAL A 165 -1.24 -11.04 -10.34
CA VAL A 165 -1.06 -10.83 -11.78
C VAL A 165 -2.32 -10.20 -12.39
N ASP A 166 -3.49 -10.68 -12.05
CA ASP A 166 -4.77 -10.12 -12.52
C ASP A 166 -4.99 -8.69 -12.06
N ILE A 167 -4.72 -8.37 -10.78
CA ILE A 167 -4.82 -7.02 -10.23
C ILE A 167 -3.91 -6.08 -11.00
N THR A 168 -2.63 -6.41 -11.13
CA THR A 168 -1.65 -5.53 -11.79
C THR A 168 -1.88 -5.43 -13.28
N GLY A 169 -2.26 -6.53 -13.94
CA GLY A 169 -2.54 -6.58 -15.38
C GLY A 169 -3.80 -5.81 -15.76
N LYS A 170 -4.92 -6.06 -15.10
CA LYS A 170 -6.19 -5.36 -15.37
C LYS A 170 -6.12 -3.88 -14.96
N GLY A 171 -5.45 -3.57 -13.83
CA GLY A 171 -5.24 -2.20 -13.40
C GLY A 171 -4.21 -1.44 -14.24
N LEU A 172 -3.47 -2.10 -15.14
CA LEU A 172 -2.30 -1.56 -15.85
C LEU A 172 -1.29 -0.89 -14.89
N ILE A 173 -1.12 -1.49 -13.70
CA ILE A 173 -0.19 -1.01 -12.68
C ILE A 173 1.23 -1.44 -13.07
N ASN A 174 2.11 -0.48 -13.29
CA ASN A 174 3.48 -0.71 -13.79
C ASN A 174 4.58 -0.07 -12.95
N SER A 175 4.24 0.51 -11.81
CA SER A 175 5.18 1.15 -10.88
C SER A 175 4.83 0.85 -9.44
N VAL A 176 5.86 0.79 -8.57
CA VAL A 176 5.77 0.53 -7.14
C VAL A 176 6.77 1.41 -6.36
N PRO A 177 6.50 1.80 -5.11
CA PRO A 177 5.23 1.58 -4.40
C PRO A 177 4.11 2.50 -4.92
N THR A 178 2.88 2.01 -4.92
CA THR A 178 1.69 2.82 -5.14
C THR A 178 0.52 2.30 -4.30
N PHE A 179 -0.50 3.14 -4.08
CA PHE A 179 -1.74 2.74 -3.42
C PHE A 179 -2.88 2.72 -4.43
N VAL A 180 -3.61 1.61 -4.44
CA VAL A 180 -4.88 1.50 -5.15
C VAL A 180 -6.00 1.71 -4.14
N VAL A 181 -6.93 2.61 -4.44
CA VAL A 181 -8.06 2.95 -3.58
C VAL A 181 -9.36 2.59 -4.27
N ASN A 182 -10.22 1.86 -3.56
CA ASN A 182 -11.53 1.34 -4.01
C ASN A 182 -11.46 0.51 -5.31
N GLY A 183 -10.27 0.01 -5.69
CA GLY A 183 -10.06 -0.67 -6.98
C GLY A 183 -10.24 0.20 -8.21
N LYS A 184 -10.29 1.53 -8.05
CA LYS A 184 -10.59 2.50 -9.11
C LYS A 184 -9.53 3.56 -9.30
N TYR A 185 -8.81 3.93 -8.26
CA TYR A 185 -7.86 5.03 -8.26
C TYR A 185 -6.47 4.56 -7.84
N MET A 186 -5.46 5.13 -8.46
CA MET A 186 -4.05 4.89 -8.12
C MET A 186 -3.42 6.20 -7.65
N VAL A 187 -2.81 6.19 -6.47
CA VAL A 187 -2.08 7.34 -5.92
C VAL A 187 -0.73 7.47 -6.62
N ILE A 188 -0.40 8.67 -7.09
CA ILE A 188 0.91 8.98 -7.68
C ILE A 188 1.85 9.37 -6.54
N THR A 189 2.46 8.38 -5.88
CA THR A 189 3.26 8.61 -4.66
C THR A 189 4.39 9.60 -4.84
N SER A 190 5.01 9.64 -6.04
CA SER A 190 6.08 10.58 -6.39
C SER A 190 5.63 12.04 -6.52
N ALA A 191 4.33 12.31 -6.57
CA ALA A 191 3.78 13.67 -6.62
C ALA A 191 3.57 14.29 -5.24
N HIS A 192 3.85 13.55 -4.19
CA HIS A 192 3.67 13.97 -2.80
C HIS A 192 5.03 14.25 -2.14
N ASN A 193 5.13 15.38 -1.44
CA ASN A 193 6.36 15.81 -0.78
C ASN A 193 6.53 15.21 0.62
N ASP A 194 5.44 14.74 1.21
CA ASP A 194 5.40 14.22 2.58
C ASP A 194 4.29 13.15 2.77
N LEU A 195 4.36 12.45 3.87
CA LEU A 195 3.41 11.40 4.21
C LEU A 195 1.99 11.94 4.47
N PRO A 196 1.78 13.07 5.19
CA PRO A 196 0.47 13.66 5.38
C PRO A 196 -0.28 13.93 4.05
N SER A 197 0.42 14.34 3.00
CA SER A 197 -0.20 14.58 1.69
C SER A 197 -0.63 13.27 1.00
N ILE A 198 0.10 12.17 1.17
CA ILE A 198 -0.30 10.83 0.72
C ILE A 198 -1.56 10.39 1.47
N VAL A 199 -1.56 10.49 2.80
CA VAL A 199 -2.72 10.15 3.65
C VAL A 199 -3.94 10.96 3.26
N ASN A 200 -3.80 12.27 3.04
CA ASN A 200 -4.89 13.13 2.60
C ASN A 200 -5.48 12.67 1.25
N THR A 201 -4.62 12.31 0.29
CA THR A 201 -5.06 11.82 -1.01
C THR A 201 -5.80 10.49 -0.88
N ILE A 202 -5.30 9.55 -0.07
CA ILE A 202 -5.99 8.28 0.17
C ILE A 202 -7.36 8.52 0.81
N LYS A 203 -7.45 9.36 1.86
CA LYS A 203 -8.74 9.72 2.51
C LYS A 203 -9.74 10.34 1.54
N TYR A 204 -9.28 11.26 0.70
CA TYR A 204 -10.10 11.85 -0.35
C TYR A 204 -10.66 10.80 -1.30
N LEU A 205 -9.82 9.85 -1.74
CA LEU A 205 -10.22 8.79 -2.66
C LEU A 205 -11.14 7.74 -2.02
N ILE A 206 -10.95 7.43 -0.73
CA ILE A 206 -11.88 6.58 0.03
C ILE A 206 -13.28 7.20 0.03
N ALA A 207 -13.38 8.50 0.32
CA ALA A 207 -14.65 9.21 0.37
C ALA A 207 -15.30 9.39 -1.01
N LYS A 208 -14.49 9.36 -2.09
CA LYS A 208 -14.95 9.49 -3.47
C LYS A 208 -15.69 8.24 -4.00
N GLY A 209 -15.41 7.06 -3.45
CA GLY A 209 -16.07 5.78 -3.81
C GLY A 209 -15.51 5.06 -5.00
#